data_5fd9623f15e3a745d9cb6134380f48a8
#
_entry.id   5fd9623f15e3a745d9cb6134380f48a8
#
_cell.length_a   1.000
_cell.length_b   1.000
_cell.length_c   1.000
_cell.angle_alpha   90.00
_cell.angle_beta   90.00
_cell.angle_gamma   90.00
#
_symmetry.space_group_name_H-M   'P 1'
#
loop_
_entity.id
_entity.type
_entity.pdbx_description
1 polymer ?
#
loop_
_entity_poly.entity_id
_entity_poly.type
_entity_poly.pdbx_seq_one_letter_code
_entity_poly.pdbx_strand_id
1 'polypeptide(L)'
;MDKNNIICPILLYENFTNDKAIAKGGNVYVDKFRTDLNTLLDNGYISLSLSDVLKHKSEKTPLPDKSFCVVLSGGYEGHYKYAFPVLTELRVHADAFVATDLVGASSYPGLSQFTPHFGWDAANQMDKSGVVNIYAMWHPFDNDKNYESEMQNKINLIRDMIPGSNPDTAFFINMAKDTDAKQNALEKAGVKLNLVYYWSYNNDLNNKGHLPYIGVNQESNILDVIDAFNSKTKWQLGLNTGLDSIEQLDFSWMPKSCGITLPIDCNPRIKNLLRNAIPLSVIGGVRRDKADQIVLNNFIDVVFRPWYHFFDYDNHLYLNWPELSCCRLDKDMIQTSKINAADFILDGLHNGFCADLWTDQYYIPAKPGYMCQHLSHNVMIYGYTDENDTFKAISYTNSGHFEPFDLKPDDLLRSCLSEYFNSIQLIKNNPDCQVTYDTGIIKQKLERYITSGYEYANNSKNTQYDPHQYVNYAACVKFPEYLRETHEKENRLYPVCIFCFAEHKRCMGWRLHYIADHEGIEKEYYNKYKQYSSNVAERIINLSTKYMFRKSDGIINMIALLMEEINLEEHTAITKLLEDL
;
A
#
# COMPACT_ATOMS: atom_id res chain seq x y z
N MET A 1 -1.40 30.73 -19.67
CA MET A 1 -1.01 29.53 -18.91
C MET A 1 0.49 29.48 -18.85
N ASP A 2 1.05 29.56 -17.64
CA ASP A 2 2.49 29.66 -17.45
C ASP A 2 3.17 28.35 -17.90
N LYS A 3 4.01 28.45 -18.94
CA LYS A 3 4.86 27.35 -19.41
C LYS A 3 5.93 26.92 -18.38
N ASN A 4 5.86 27.43 -17.16
CA ASN A 4 6.91 27.33 -16.15
C ASN A 4 6.76 26.14 -15.16
N ASN A 5 5.81 25.24 -15.39
CA ASN A 5 5.54 24.12 -14.48
C ASN A 5 5.91 22.74 -15.05
N ILE A 6 6.98 22.65 -15.82
CA ILE A 6 7.50 21.33 -16.24
C ILE A 6 8.28 20.75 -15.06
N ILE A 7 7.83 19.60 -14.57
CA ILE A 7 8.53 18.82 -13.53
C ILE A 7 9.24 17.68 -14.24
N CYS A 8 10.56 17.53 -13.99
CA CYS A 8 11.28 16.38 -14.55
C CYS A 8 10.96 15.10 -13.75
N PRO A 9 10.94 13.94 -14.40
CA PRO A 9 10.80 12.67 -13.71
C PRO A 9 11.88 12.47 -12.64
N ILE A 10 11.45 12.15 -11.41
CA ILE A 10 12.34 11.80 -10.31
C ILE A 10 12.25 10.30 -10.11
N LEU A 11 13.32 9.60 -10.48
CA LEU A 11 13.43 8.14 -10.51
C LEU A 11 14.07 7.67 -9.21
N LEU A 12 13.28 7.07 -8.33
CA LEU A 12 13.78 6.54 -7.06
C LEU A 12 14.17 5.07 -7.20
N TYR A 13 15.41 4.78 -6.87
CA TYR A 13 15.96 3.44 -6.68
C TYR A 13 16.21 3.18 -5.20
N GLU A 14 15.80 2.00 -4.73
CA GLU A 14 15.90 1.66 -3.31
C GLU A 14 17.27 1.06 -2.98
N ASN A 15 17.67 -0.02 -3.65
CA ASN A 15 18.94 -0.68 -3.41
C ASN A 15 19.49 -1.34 -4.68
N PHE A 16 20.76 -1.77 -4.63
CA PHE A 16 21.46 -2.40 -5.76
C PHE A 16 22.22 -3.64 -5.33
N THR A 17 22.34 -4.56 -6.29
CA THR A 17 23.10 -5.81 -6.12
C THR A 17 23.83 -6.20 -7.41
N ASN A 18 24.91 -6.95 -7.25
CA ASN A 18 25.59 -7.64 -8.35
C ASN A 18 25.26 -9.15 -8.40
N ASP A 19 24.35 -9.62 -7.56
CA ASP A 19 23.88 -11.00 -7.54
C ASP A 19 22.49 -11.08 -8.16
N LYS A 20 22.40 -11.79 -9.30
CA LYS A 20 21.13 -12.01 -10.02
C LYS A 20 20.11 -12.81 -9.23
N ALA A 21 20.55 -13.65 -8.29
CA ALA A 21 19.64 -14.49 -7.52
C ALA A 21 18.79 -13.71 -6.53
N ILE A 22 19.30 -12.54 -6.06
CA ILE A 22 18.59 -11.67 -5.12
C ILE A 22 18.10 -10.37 -5.76
N ALA A 23 18.35 -10.18 -7.07
CA ALA A 23 17.89 -9.02 -7.81
C ALA A 23 16.40 -9.13 -8.12
N LYS A 24 15.56 -8.48 -7.31
CA LYS A 24 14.10 -8.44 -7.47
C LYS A 24 13.51 -7.21 -6.76
N GLY A 25 12.35 -6.71 -7.24
CA GLY A 25 11.69 -5.56 -6.65
C GLY A 25 12.62 -4.36 -6.53
N GLY A 26 12.68 -3.75 -5.36
CA GLY A 26 13.56 -2.60 -5.06
C GLY A 26 15.06 -2.90 -5.06
N ASN A 27 15.47 -4.18 -5.06
CA ASN A 27 16.88 -4.59 -5.13
C ASN A 27 17.29 -4.80 -6.59
N VAL A 28 17.77 -3.75 -7.23
CA VAL A 28 18.03 -3.68 -8.67
C VAL A 28 19.40 -4.24 -9.03
N TYR A 29 19.48 -5.10 -10.06
CA TYR A 29 20.73 -5.60 -10.59
C TYR A 29 21.54 -4.46 -11.24
N VAL A 30 22.83 -4.36 -10.94
CA VAL A 30 23.68 -3.24 -11.37
C VAL A 30 23.70 -3.05 -12.90
N ASP A 31 23.70 -4.15 -13.69
CA ASP A 31 23.68 -4.03 -15.16
C ASP A 31 22.33 -3.53 -15.68
N LYS A 32 21.23 -3.85 -14.97
CA LYS A 32 19.92 -3.25 -15.32
C LYS A 32 19.95 -1.76 -15.06
N PHE A 33 20.46 -1.30 -13.92
CA PHE A 33 20.60 0.12 -13.64
C PHE A 33 21.42 0.84 -14.72
N ARG A 34 22.55 0.26 -15.11
CA ARG A 34 23.37 0.76 -16.22
C ARG A 34 22.58 0.83 -17.53
N THR A 35 21.79 -0.21 -17.83
CA THR A 35 20.96 -0.27 -19.03
C THR A 35 19.88 0.81 -19.01
N ASP A 36 19.21 1.01 -17.88
CA ASP A 36 18.19 2.05 -17.70
C ASP A 36 18.76 3.44 -18.00
N LEU A 37 19.93 3.76 -17.39
CA LEU A 37 20.57 5.06 -17.58
C LEU A 37 21.04 5.27 -19.03
N ASN A 38 21.66 4.26 -19.65
CA ASN A 38 22.04 4.33 -21.06
C ASN A 38 20.83 4.53 -21.97
N THR A 39 19.74 3.82 -21.69
CA THR A 39 18.49 3.97 -22.46
C THR A 39 17.97 5.42 -22.39
N LEU A 40 18.02 6.04 -21.22
CA LEU A 40 17.62 7.45 -21.09
C LEU A 40 18.57 8.39 -21.84
N LEU A 41 19.88 8.21 -21.68
CA LEU A 41 20.90 9.05 -22.35
C LEU A 41 20.81 8.91 -23.88
N ASP A 42 20.67 7.69 -24.39
CA ASP A 42 20.54 7.40 -25.83
C ASP A 42 19.25 7.99 -26.43
N ASN A 43 18.20 8.14 -25.61
CA ASN A 43 16.97 8.82 -25.99
C ASN A 43 17.05 10.35 -25.81
N GLY A 44 18.22 10.90 -25.49
CA GLY A 44 18.49 12.32 -25.40
C GLY A 44 18.02 12.97 -24.08
N TYR A 45 17.78 12.17 -23.03
CA TYR A 45 17.53 12.71 -21.71
C TYR A 45 18.83 13.14 -21.04
N ILE A 46 18.78 14.20 -20.23
CA ILE A 46 19.88 14.68 -19.40
C ILE A 46 19.57 14.53 -17.90
N SER A 47 20.56 14.12 -17.12
CA SER A 47 20.39 14.05 -15.68
C SER A 47 20.51 15.44 -15.04
N LEU A 48 19.63 15.72 -14.09
CA LEU A 48 19.67 16.89 -13.21
C LEU A 48 19.77 16.43 -11.77
N SER A 49 20.44 17.23 -10.94
CA SER A 49 20.36 17.11 -9.49
C SER A 49 19.10 17.84 -8.97
N LEU A 50 18.69 17.53 -7.73
CA LEU A 50 17.64 18.30 -7.04
C LEU A 50 18.06 19.76 -6.83
N SER A 51 19.36 20.01 -6.69
CA SER A 51 19.91 21.38 -6.65
C SER A 51 19.68 22.13 -7.95
N ASP A 52 19.83 21.46 -9.11
CA ASP A 52 19.52 22.06 -10.43
C ASP A 52 18.05 22.37 -10.55
N VAL A 53 17.17 21.43 -10.16
CA VAL A 53 15.72 21.64 -10.14
C VAL A 53 15.34 22.84 -9.27
N LEU A 54 15.95 22.96 -8.07
CA LEU A 54 15.74 24.09 -7.18
C LEU A 54 16.19 25.42 -7.81
N LYS A 55 17.36 25.42 -8.47
CA LYS A 55 17.88 26.59 -9.19
C LYS A 55 16.93 27.05 -10.29
N HIS A 56 16.51 26.14 -11.16
CA HIS A 56 15.52 26.44 -12.21
C HIS A 56 14.23 27.01 -11.63
N LYS A 57 13.74 26.45 -10.51
CA LYS A 57 12.55 26.94 -9.81
C LYS A 57 12.75 28.37 -9.26
N SER A 58 13.89 28.63 -8.63
CA SER A 58 14.21 29.94 -8.03
C SER A 58 14.42 31.02 -9.09
N GLU A 59 15.07 30.71 -10.20
CA GLU A 59 15.34 31.61 -11.34
C GLU A 59 14.13 31.72 -12.29
N LYS A 60 13.07 30.93 -12.06
CA LYS A 60 11.88 30.85 -12.94
C LYS A 60 12.26 30.51 -14.39
N THR A 61 13.28 29.70 -14.59
CA THR A 61 13.68 29.21 -15.91
C THR A 61 13.05 27.83 -16.17
N PRO A 62 12.68 27.51 -17.43
CA PRO A 62 12.12 26.20 -17.74
C PRO A 62 13.18 25.11 -17.58
N LEU A 63 12.76 23.95 -17.07
CA LEU A 63 13.59 22.75 -17.11
C LEU A 63 13.76 22.28 -18.55
N PRO A 64 14.88 21.61 -18.88
CA PRO A 64 15.04 20.98 -20.19
C PRO A 64 13.93 19.95 -20.48
N ASP A 65 13.41 19.92 -21.69
CA ASP A 65 12.27 19.09 -22.11
C ASP A 65 12.48 17.58 -21.84
N LYS A 66 13.72 17.13 -22.03
CA LYS A 66 14.13 15.75 -21.73
C LYS A 66 15.13 15.75 -20.57
N SER A 67 14.63 15.79 -19.35
CA SER A 67 15.44 15.71 -18.15
C SER A 67 14.89 14.68 -17.17
N PHE A 68 15.75 14.17 -16.29
CA PHE A 68 15.39 13.27 -15.20
C PHE A 68 16.31 13.48 -13.99
N CYS A 69 15.83 13.13 -12.81
CA CYS A 69 16.63 13.05 -11.60
C CYS A 69 16.71 11.59 -11.14
N VAL A 70 17.87 11.17 -10.64
CA VAL A 70 18.05 9.89 -9.95
C VAL A 70 18.08 10.12 -8.45
N VAL A 71 17.28 9.37 -7.72
CA VAL A 71 17.23 9.39 -6.26
C VAL A 71 17.54 8.02 -5.71
N LEU A 72 18.44 7.96 -4.71
CA LEU A 72 18.85 6.76 -4.00
C LEU A 72 18.32 6.85 -2.56
N SER A 73 17.42 5.95 -2.18
CA SER A 73 16.71 6.02 -0.90
C SER A 73 17.25 5.01 0.13
N GLY A 74 17.52 5.44 1.36
CA GLY A 74 17.86 4.58 2.49
C GLY A 74 19.33 4.67 2.94
N GLY A 75 20.27 4.89 2.04
CA GLY A 75 21.70 4.89 2.39
C GLY A 75 22.35 3.50 2.40
N TYR A 76 21.80 2.56 1.64
CA TYR A 76 22.29 1.18 1.58
C TYR A 76 23.69 1.06 0.97
N GLU A 77 24.45 0.07 1.41
CA GLU A 77 25.81 -0.19 0.94
C GLU A 77 25.88 -0.40 -0.59
N GLY A 78 24.80 -0.95 -1.19
CA GLY A 78 24.66 -1.11 -2.64
C GLY A 78 24.75 0.19 -3.42
N HIS A 79 24.37 1.32 -2.84
CA HIS A 79 24.51 2.64 -3.48
C HIS A 79 25.97 2.98 -3.73
N TYR A 80 26.83 2.78 -2.73
CA TYR A 80 28.25 3.03 -2.87
C TYR A 80 28.98 1.99 -3.71
N LYS A 81 28.70 0.69 -3.47
CA LYS A 81 29.41 -0.41 -4.12
C LYS A 81 29.06 -0.58 -5.59
N TYR A 82 27.79 -0.36 -5.95
CA TYR A 82 27.26 -0.74 -7.27
C TYR A 82 26.72 0.44 -8.07
N ALA A 83 25.93 1.34 -7.47
CA ALA A 83 25.37 2.45 -8.20
C ALA A 83 26.38 3.57 -8.47
N PHE A 84 27.16 3.96 -7.46
CA PHE A 84 28.12 5.06 -7.57
C PHE A 84 29.17 4.90 -8.68
N PRO A 85 29.79 3.71 -8.90
CA PRO A 85 30.66 3.50 -10.06
C PRO A 85 29.97 3.72 -11.42
N VAL A 86 28.72 3.27 -11.55
CA VAL A 86 27.93 3.43 -12.79
C VAL A 86 27.60 4.91 -13.02
N LEU A 87 27.15 5.61 -11.97
CA LEU A 87 26.85 7.04 -12.04
C LEU A 87 28.06 7.86 -12.44
N THR A 88 29.23 7.54 -11.87
CA THR A 88 30.50 8.21 -12.17
C THR A 88 30.95 7.97 -13.61
N GLU A 89 30.86 6.72 -14.09
CA GLU A 89 31.21 6.34 -15.46
C GLU A 89 30.33 7.05 -16.49
N LEU A 90 29.01 7.08 -16.25
CA LEU A 90 28.04 7.68 -17.18
C LEU A 90 27.88 9.20 -16.98
N ARG A 91 28.49 9.77 -15.95
CA ARG A 91 28.35 11.18 -15.55
C ARG A 91 26.90 11.57 -15.29
N VAL A 92 26.14 10.67 -14.67
CA VAL A 92 24.73 10.87 -14.29
C VAL A 92 24.69 11.34 -12.84
N HIS A 93 24.06 12.48 -12.60
CA HIS A 93 23.87 12.99 -11.25
C HIS A 93 22.83 12.17 -10.50
N ALA A 94 23.03 12.00 -9.18
CA ALA A 94 22.06 11.39 -8.28
C ALA A 94 22.03 12.12 -6.93
N ASP A 95 20.90 12.00 -6.23
CA ASP A 95 20.68 12.55 -4.89
C ASP A 95 20.38 11.39 -3.94
N ALA A 96 21.27 11.13 -2.97
CA ALA A 96 21.14 10.04 -2.02
C ALA A 96 20.53 10.54 -0.69
N PHE A 97 19.42 9.95 -0.29
CA PHE A 97 18.77 10.22 0.98
C PHE A 97 19.14 9.13 1.98
N VAL A 98 19.76 9.50 3.08
CA VAL A 98 20.32 8.57 4.07
C VAL A 98 19.55 8.60 5.39
N ALA A 99 19.27 7.43 5.92
CA ALA A 99 18.81 7.25 7.29
C ALA A 99 20.02 7.45 8.21
N THR A 100 20.21 8.66 8.74
CA THR A 100 21.43 9.06 9.44
C THR A 100 21.81 8.16 10.60
N ASP A 101 20.81 7.57 11.27
CA ASP A 101 21.02 6.68 12.41
C ASP A 101 21.48 5.28 12.01
N LEU A 102 21.42 4.96 10.72
CA LEU A 102 21.84 3.68 10.16
C LEU A 102 23.16 3.76 9.36
N VAL A 103 23.73 4.95 9.20
CA VAL A 103 25.00 5.11 8.46
C VAL A 103 26.11 4.28 9.11
N GLY A 104 26.72 3.38 8.31
CA GLY A 104 27.75 2.44 8.76
C GLY A 104 27.23 1.20 9.50
N ALA A 105 25.91 1.05 9.65
CA ALA A 105 25.34 -0.14 10.28
C ALA A 105 25.46 -1.35 9.35
N SER A 106 26.07 -2.43 9.85
CA SER A 106 26.21 -3.72 9.15
C SER A 106 25.20 -4.77 9.61
N SER A 107 24.52 -4.50 10.73
CA SER A 107 23.46 -5.34 11.29
C SER A 107 22.54 -4.49 12.16
N TYR A 108 21.32 -4.95 12.34
CA TYR A 108 20.38 -4.33 13.27
C TYR A 108 20.05 -5.35 14.40
N PRO A 109 20.12 -4.97 15.67
CA PRO A 109 19.85 -5.88 16.78
C PRO A 109 18.46 -6.51 16.65
N GLY A 110 18.39 -7.83 16.67
CA GLY A 110 17.14 -8.58 16.57
C GLY A 110 16.69 -8.94 15.14
N LEU A 111 17.45 -8.57 14.10
CA LEU A 111 17.15 -8.92 12.71
C LEU A 111 18.13 -9.95 12.17
N SER A 112 17.60 -11.05 11.64
CA SER A 112 18.38 -12.09 10.94
C SER A 112 18.79 -11.68 9.52
N GLN A 113 18.08 -10.72 8.92
CA GLN A 113 18.37 -10.19 7.59
C GLN A 113 18.31 -8.65 7.65
N PHE A 114 19.47 -8.03 7.65
CA PHE A 114 19.63 -6.59 7.60
C PHE A 114 20.46 -6.21 6.39
N THR A 115 19.99 -5.28 5.59
CA THR A 115 20.75 -4.76 4.44
C THR A 115 21.75 -3.73 4.95
N PRO A 116 23.08 -3.95 4.80
CA PRO A 116 24.08 -3.03 5.29
C PRO A 116 23.96 -1.63 4.68
N HIS A 117 24.31 -0.62 5.48
CA HIS A 117 24.35 0.79 5.06
C HIS A 117 25.82 1.23 4.91
N PHE A 118 26.07 2.10 3.92
CA PHE A 118 27.41 2.67 3.75
C PHE A 118 27.79 3.60 4.91
N GLY A 119 29.09 3.73 5.17
CA GLY A 119 29.62 4.60 6.22
C GLY A 119 29.84 6.04 5.75
N TRP A 120 30.14 6.94 6.69
CA TRP A 120 30.39 8.37 6.42
C TRP A 120 31.55 8.61 5.46
N ASP A 121 32.60 7.75 5.46
CA ASP A 121 33.69 7.86 4.49
C ASP A 121 33.21 7.66 3.05
N ALA A 122 32.35 6.69 2.84
CA ALA A 122 31.74 6.45 1.53
C ALA A 122 30.81 7.60 1.13
N ALA A 123 30.00 8.12 2.07
CA ALA A 123 29.17 9.30 1.84
C ALA A 123 30.02 10.51 1.41
N ASN A 124 31.12 10.77 2.11
CA ASN A 124 32.06 11.84 1.76
C ASN A 124 32.72 11.66 0.38
N GLN A 125 33.05 10.42 0.01
CA GLN A 125 33.63 10.15 -1.32
C GLN A 125 32.60 10.41 -2.43
N MET A 126 31.35 9.98 -2.22
CA MET A 126 30.25 10.22 -3.16
C MET A 126 29.98 11.71 -3.34
N ASP A 127 29.86 12.46 -2.25
CA ASP A 127 29.60 13.91 -2.28
C ASP A 127 30.75 14.70 -2.93
N LYS A 128 32.00 14.41 -2.55
CA LYS A 128 33.20 15.05 -3.13
C LYS A 128 33.41 14.76 -4.60
N SER A 129 32.82 13.70 -5.13
CA SER A 129 32.88 13.40 -6.57
C SER A 129 32.11 14.42 -7.41
N GLY A 130 31.18 15.16 -6.80
CA GLY A 130 30.26 16.04 -7.50
C GLY A 130 29.16 15.31 -8.32
N VAL A 131 29.12 13.97 -8.22
CA VAL A 131 28.13 13.14 -8.94
C VAL A 131 26.95 12.79 -8.05
N VAL A 132 27.17 12.64 -6.73
CA VAL A 132 26.11 12.28 -5.78
C VAL A 132 26.06 13.29 -4.64
N ASN A 133 24.90 13.95 -4.47
CA ASN A 133 24.66 14.77 -3.29
C ASN A 133 24.07 13.91 -2.17
N ILE A 134 24.36 14.26 -0.92
CA ILE A 134 23.89 13.52 0.27
C ILE A 134 22.91 14.37 1.06
N TYR A 135 21.71 13.83 1.31
CA TYR A 135 20.64 14.45 2.07
C TYR A 135 20.11 13.53 3.15
N ALA A 136 19.41 14.09 4.13
CA ALA A 136 18.77 13.31 5.17
C ALA A 136 17.38 12.81 4.76
N MET A 137 16.97 11.69 5.35
CA MET A 137 15.60 11.21 5.27
C MET A 137 15.02 10.92 6.65
N TRP A 138 13.70 10.99 6.73
CA TRP A 138 12.94 10.47 7.87
C TRP A 138 12.82 8.95 7.73
N HIS A 139 13.37 8.24 8.71
CA HIS A 139 13.23 6.79 8.74
C HIS A 139 12.01 6.38 9.58
N PRO A 140 11.31 5.26 9.26
CA PRO A 140 10.16 4.78 10.04
C PRO A 140 10.43 4.55 11.53
N PHE A 141 11.68 4.44 11.94
CA PHE A 141 12.08 4.26 13.35
C PHE A 141 12.35 5.58 14.08
N ASP A 142 12.27 6.71 13.38
CA ASP A 142 12.49 8.01 13.99
C ASP A 142 11.38 8.34 14.99
N ASN A 143 11.74 9.07 16.05
CA ASN A 143 10.81 9.40 17.12
C ASN A 143 9.78 10.43 16.67
N ASP A 144 8.54 10.02 16.54
CA ASP A 144 7.39 10.84 16.10
C ASP A 144 6.99 11.94 17.11
N LYS A 145 7.70 12.12 18.22
CA LYS A 145 7.28 13.09 19.26
C LYS A 145 7.87 14.49 19.09
N ASN A 146 8.91 14.65 18.30
CA ASN A 146 9.59 15.94 18.13
C ASN A 146 10.20 16.13 16.74
N TYR A 147 9.34 16.25 15.72
CA TYR A 147 9.74 16.35 14.31
C TYR A 147 10.79 17.45 14.05
N GLU A 148 10.62 18.63 14.66
CA GLU A 148 11.46 19.79 14.38
C GLU A 148 12.91 19.55 14.82
N SER A 149 13.14 19.13 16.07
CA SER A 149 14.47 18.88 16.57
C SER A 149 15.15 17.69 15.89
N GLU A 150 14.42 16.62 15.61
CA GLU A 150 14.95 15.44 14.93
C GLU A 150 15.39 15.76 13.49
N MET A 151 14.56 16.48 12.72
CA MET A 151 14.91 16.88 11.36
C MET A 151 16.14 17.79 11.37
N GLN A 152 16.18 18.77 12.28
CA GLN A 152 17.32 19.67 12.40
C GLN A 152 18.60 18.92 12.79
N ASN A 153 18.50 17.94 13.70
CA ASN A 153 19.64 17.11 14.11
C ASN A 153 20.18 16.30 12.94
N LYS A 154 19.31 15.67 12.14
CA LYS A 154 19.73 14.91 10.95
C LYS A 154 20.42 15.77 9.90
N ILE A 155 19.88 16.96 9.64
CA ILE A 155 20.50 17.95 8.72
C ILE A 155 21.86 18.40 9.25
N ASN A 156 21.95 18.73 10.53
CA ASN A 156 23.20 19.16 11.15
C ASN A 156 24.26 18.04 11.14
N LEU A 157 23.85 16.80 11.41
CA LEU A 157 24.75 15.65 11.36
C LEU A 157 25.37 15.47 9.96
N ILE A 158 24.58 15.60 8.89
CA ILE A 158 25.13 15.56 7.52
C ILE A 158 26.10 16.72 7.29
N ARG A 159 25.79 17.94 7.72
CA ARG A 159 26.66 19.11 7.59
C ARG A 159 27.98 18.93 8.30
N ASP A 160 27.94 18.31 9.48
CA ASP A 160 29.14 18.04 10.29
C ASP A 160 30.01 16.93 9.69
N MET A 161 29.35 15.87 9.18
CA MET A 161 30.03 14.69 8.64
C MET A 161 30.49 14.86 7.18
N ILE A 162 29.88 15.77 6.43
CA ILE A 162 30.17 16.05 5.02
C ILE A 162 30.36 17.57 4.84
N PRO A 163 31.56 18.09 5.17
CA PRO A 163 31.88 19.52 5.06
C PRO A 163 31.75 20.03 3.63
N GLY A 164 30.95 21.08 3.45
CA GLY A 164 30.68 21.69 2.14
C GLY A 164 29.38 21.22 1.49
N SER A 165 28.71 20.20 2.04
CA SER A 165 27.36 19.80 1.58
C SER A 165 26.31 20.86 1.89
N ASN A 166 25.20 20.83 1.15
CA ASN A 166 24.02 21.68 1.35
C ASN A 166 22.79 20.83 1.75
N PRO A 167 22.77 20.23 2.96
CA PRO A 167 21.77 19.25 3.34
C PRO A 167 20.36 19.81 3.52
N ASP A 168 20.18 21.13 3.57
CA ASP A 168 18.90 21.83 3.59
C ASP A 168 18.26 22.00 2.20
N THR A 169 18.95 21.61 1.13
CA THR A 169 18.40 21.64 -0.23
C THR A 169 17.20 20.71 -0.35
N ALA A 170 17.33 19.49 0.16
CA ALA A 170 16.27 18.50 0.07
C ALA A 170 16.20 17.60 1.32
N PHE A 171 15.02 17.09 1.58
CA PHE A 171 14.75 16.11 2.62
C PHE A 171 13.73 15.07 2.09
N PHE A 172 13.79 13.85 2.56
CA PHE A 172 12.84 12.82 2.17
C PHE A 172 12.03 12.33 3.37
N ILE A 173 10.72 12.50 3.28
CA ILE A 173 9.78 11.97 4.27
C ILE A 173 8.84 10.98 3.59
N ASN A 174 8.81 9.76 4.08
CA ASN A 174 7.76 8.81 3.73
C ASN A 174 6.49 9.18 4.53
N MET A 175 5.60 9.94 3.91
CA MET A 175 4.47 10.59 4.58
C MET A 175 3.27 9.66 4.72
N ALA A 176 3.24 8.81 5.74
CA ALA A 176 2.05 8.02 6.09
C ALA A 176 1.19 8.65 7.21
N LYS A 177 1.77 9.52 8.05
CA LYS A 177 1.08 10.16 9.20
C LYS A 177 1.63 11.56 9.48
N ASP A 178 0.81 12.40 10.13
CA ASP A 178 1.16 13.74 10.65
C ASP A 178 1.77 14.69 9.60
N THR A 179 1.19 14.68 8.40
CA THR A 179 1.66 15.42 7.24
C THR A 179 1.90 16.90 7.54
N ASP A 180 0.95 17.56 8.21
CA ASP A 180 1.07 18.98 8.54
C ASP A 180 2.16 19.28 9.57
N ALA A 181 2.31 18.43 10.60
CA ALA A 181 3.34 18.59 11.60
C ALA A 181 4.75 18.39 11.01
N LYS A 182 4.92 17.37 10.17
CA LYS A 182 6.17 17.11 9.45
C LYS A 182 6.50 18.22 8.45
N GLN A 183 5.50 18.71 7.72
CA GLN A 183 5.66 19.82 6.78
C GLN A 183 6.08 21.10 7.50
N ASN A 184 5.45 21.44 8.61
CA ASN A 184 5.83 22.61 9.43
C ASN A 184 7.26 22.46 9.98
N ALA A 185 7.68 21.26 10.36
CA ALA A 185 9.04 21.00 10.82
C ALA A 185 10.08 21.18 9.69
N LEU A 186 9.77 20.73 8.45
CA LEU A 186 10.62 20.98 7.28
C LEU A 186 10.80 22.46 6.99
N GLU A 187 9.70 23.24 7.02
CA GLU A 187 9.73 24.68 6.79
C GLU A 187 10.59 25.39 7.84
N LYS A 188 10.46 25.03 9.11
CA LYS A 188 11.26 25.57 10.20
C LYS A 188 12.73 25.16 10.12
N ALA A 189 13.02 23.94 9.67
CA ALA A 189 14.37 23.48 9.42
C ALA A 189 15.01 24.12 8.16
N GLY A 190 14.26 24.93 7.42
CA GLY A 190 14.73 25.62 6.22
C GLY A 190 14.88 24.74 4.99
N VAL A 191 14.27 23.55 5.00
CA VAL A 191 14.31 22.61 3.87
C VAL A 191 13.56 23.19 2.68
N LYS A 192 14.17 23.15 1.51
CA LYS A 192 13.67 23.81 0.29
C LYS A 192 12.86 22.87 -0.59
N LEU A 193 13.22 21.58 -0.61
CA LEU A 193 12.55 20.54 -1.40
C LEU A 193 12.22 19.34 -0.52
N ASN A 194 11.04 18.75 -0.72
CA ASN A 194 10.65 17.50 -0.08
C ASN A 194 10.13 16.51 -1.14
N LEU A 195 10.62 15.27 -1.11
CA LEU A 195 10.14 14.23 -2.00
C LEU A 195 8.86 13.60 -1.46
N VAL A 196 7.87 13.45 -2.33
CA VAL A 196 6.59 12.82 -2.02
C VAL A 196 6.28 11.72 -3.00
N TYR A 197 5.69 10.62 -2.52
CA TYR A 197 5.36 9.51 -3.38
C TYR A 197 4.28 9.90 -4.39
N TYR A 198 4.58 9.68 -5.66
CA TYR A 198 3.78 10.12 -6.80
C TYR A 198 2.30 9.70 -6.76
N TRP A 199 1.98 8.52 -6.23
CA TRP A 199 0.60 7.99 -6.16
C TRP A 199 -0.19 8.51 -4.95
N SER A 200 0.48 9.02 -3.93
CA SER A 200 -0.14 9.56 -2.71
C SER A 200 -0.33 11.07 -2.75
N TYR A 201 0.14 11.72 -3.81
CA TYR A 201 0.15 13.18 -3.90
C TYR A 201 -1.15 13.70 -4.53
N ASN A 202 -1.95 14.40 -3.73
CA ASN A 202 -3.10 15.18 -4.17
C ASN A 202 -2.68 16.63 -4.46
N ASN A 203 -2.58 16.99 -5.74
CA ASN A 203 -2.87 18.28 -6.32
C ASN A 203 -2.07 19.54 -6.03
N ASP A 204 -1.04 19.59 -5.22
CA ASP A 204 -0.35 20.86 -5.07
C ASP A 204 1.14 20.81 -5.43
N LEU A 205 1.43 20.50 -6.70
CA LEU A 205 2.77 20.67 -7.28
C LEU A 205 3.26 22.12 -7.20
N ASN A 206 2.36 23.07 -6.96
CA ASN A 206 2.66 24.50 -6.83
C ASN A 206 2.94 24.91 -5.39
N ASN A 207 2.70 24.05 -4.41
CA ASN A 207 2.79 24.41 -3.00
C ASN A 207 4.05 23.84 -2.34
N LYS A 208 4.86 24.73 -1.79
CA LYS A 208 5.83 24.51 -0.72
C LYS A 208 7.00 23.53 -0.96
N GLY A 209 7.51 23.39 -2.19
CA GLY A 209 8.74 22.62 -2.42
C GLY A 209 8.56 21.10 -2.51
N HIS A 210 7.34 20.60 -2.66
CA HIS A 210 7.06 19.18 -2.88
C HIS A 210 7.42 18.76 -4.31
N LEU A 211 8.10 17.63 -4.44
CA LEU A 211 8.44 17.03 -5.73
C LEU A 211 7.99 15.56 -5.76
N PRO A 212 7.17 15.16 -6.74
CA PRO A 212 6.74 13.78 -6.87
C PRO A 212 7.86 12.89 -7.39
N TYR A 213 8.03 11.71 -6.83
CA TYR A 213 8.95 10.68 -7.34
C TYR A 213 8.20 9.41 -7.75
N ILE A 214 8.80 8.64 -8.65
CA ILE A 214 8.32 7.33 -9.07
C ILE A 214 9.38 6.26 -8.79
N GLY A 215 8.97 5.15 -8.15
CA GLY A 215 9.88 4.05 -7.84
C GLY A 215 10.24 3.25 -9.09
N VAL A 216 11.52 2.93 -9.25
CA VAL A 216 12.04 2.03 -10.28
C VAL A 216 12.51 0.75 -9.61
N ASN A 217 12.05 -0.40 -10.12
CA ASN A 217 12.42 -1.70 -9.59
C ASN A 217 13.05 -2.59 -10.67
N GLN A 218 13.46 -3.80 -10.27
CA GLN A 218 14.13 -4.76 -11.17
C GLN A 218 13.31 -5.07 -12.42
N GLU A 219 12.00 -5.11 -12.33
CA GLU A 219 11.07 -5.50 -13.41
C GLU A 219 10.60 -4.30 -14.25
N SER A 220 10.91 -3.07 -13.85
CA SER A 220 10.45 -1.86 -14.52
C SER A 220 11.11 -1.70 -15.90
N ASN A 221 10.33 -1.32 -16.93
CA ASN A 221 10.85 -0.74 -18.15
C ASN A 221 10.99 0.77 -17.93
N ILE A 222 12.19 1.31 -18.12
CA ILE A 222 12.47 2.70 -17.77
C ILE A 222 11.72 3.72 -18.64
N LEU A 223 11.49 3.43 -19.90
CA LEU A 223 10.72 4.33 -20.79
C LEU A 223 9.24 4.33 -20.42
N ASP A 224 8.67 3.17 -20.06
CA ASP A 224 7.29 3.08 -19.57
C ASP A 224 7.10 3.85 -18.25
N VAL A 225 8.13 3.83 -17.37
CA VAL A 225 8.14 4.61 -16.12
C VAL A 225 8.14 6.11 -16.41
N ILE A 226 8.96 6.56 -17.35
CA ILE A 226 9.01 7.98 -17.80
C ILE A 226 7.68 8.39 -18.43
N ASP A 227 7.11 7.56 -19.30
CA ASP A 227 5.84 7.85 -19.96
C ASP A 227 4.68 7.90 -18.97
N ALA A 228 4.65 7.00 -17.99
CA ALA A 228 3.67 7.02 -16.91
C ALA A 228 3.78 8.30 -16.08
N PHE A 229 4.99 8.70 -15.71
CA PHE A 229 5.23 9.95 -14.99
C PHE A 229 4.77 11.17 -15.80
N ASN A 230 5.22 11.28 -17.05
CA ASN A 230 4.90 12.41 -17.92
C ASN A 230 3.40 12.51 -18.21
N SER A 231 2.73 11.40 -18.44
CA SER A 231 1.28 11.35 -18.69
C SER A 231 0.50 11.86 -17.51
N LYS A 232 0.82 11.40 -16.31
CA LYS A 232 0.16 11.85 -15.09
C LYS A 232 0.49 13.31 -14.73
N THR A 233 1.75 13.74 -14.93
CA THR A 233 2.16 15.12 -14.63
C THR A 233 1.49 16.12 -15.57
N LYS A 234 1.44 15.84 -16.87
CA LYS A 234 0.72 16.66 -17.84
C LYS A 234 -0.74 16.79 -17.48
N TRP A 235 -1.33 15.71 -17.03
CA TRP A 235 -2.70 15.65 -16.58
C TRP A 235 -2.94 16.45 -15.30
N GLN A 236 -2.08 16.34 -14.28
CA GLN A 236 -2.14 17.11 -13.03
C GLN A 236 -1.95 18.63 -13.25
N LEU A 237 -1.16 19.02 -14.26
CA LEU A 237 -0.95 20.41 -14.61
C LEU A 237 -2.06 20.98 -15.52
N GLY A 238 -3.07 20.20 -15.89
CA GLY A 238 -4.10 20.61 -16.85
C GLY A 238 -3.54 20.86 -18.25
N LEU A 239 -2.33 20.36 -18.53
CA LEU A 239 -1.70 20.41 -19.85
C LEU A 239 -2.27 19.29 -20.69
N ASN A 240 -3.39 19.55 -21.34
CA ASN A 240 -4.15 18.56 -22.06
C ASN A 240 -3.39 18.04 -23.28
N THR A 241 -3.17 16.76 -23.31
CA THR A 241 -2.61 16.01 -24.43
C THR A 241 -3.74 15.52 -25.33
N GLY A 242 -4.36 16.40 -26.12
CA GLY A 242 -5.29 15.98 -27.17
C GLY A 242 -6.67 15.49 -26.70
N LEU A 243 -7.00 15.63 -25.41
CA LEU A 243 -8.34 15.46 -24.88
C LEU A 243 -9.14 16.78 -24.89
N ASP A 244 -8.61 17.84 -25.51
CA ASP A 244 -9.34 19.09 -25.77
C ASP A 244 -10.55 18.88 -26.69
N SER A 245 -10.75 17.66 -27.19
CA SER A 245 -11.90 17.24 -27.97
C SER A 245 -12.73 16.12 -27.35
N ILE A 246 -12.63 15.86 -26.03
CA ILE A 246 -13.80 15.34 -25.34
C ILE A 246 -14.73 16.56 -25.23
N GLU A 247 -15.37 16.90 -26.33
CA GLU A 247 -16.69 17.50 -26.32
C GLU A 247 -17.42 16.84 -25.17
N GLN A 248 -18.08 17.65 -24.34
CA GLN A 248 -18.95 17.14 -23.28
C GLN A 248 -19.59 15.87 -23.79
N LEU A 249 -19.19 14.72 -23.25
CA LEU A 249 -19.89 13.49 -23.54
C LEU A 249 -21.30 13.77 -23.11
N ASP A 250 -22.15 14.07 -24.09
CA ASP A 250 -23.56 14.29 -23.89
C ASP A 250 -24.19 12.92 -23.59
N PHE A 251 -24.28 12.59 -22.30
CA PHE A 251 -24.93 11.36 -21.82
C PHE A 251 -26.46 11.45 -21.91
N SER A 252 -27.04 12.51 -22.52
CA SER A 252 -28.46 12.67 -22.75
C SER A 252 -29.06 11.57 -23.66
N TRP A 253 -28.22 10.82 -24.38
CA TRP A 253 -28.62 9.68 -25.21
C TRP A 253 -28.85 8.38 -24.42
N MET A 254 -28.43 8.32 -23.16
CA MET A 254 -28.69 7.15 -22.32
C MET A 254 -30.17 7.04 -22.03
N PRO A 255 -30.82 5.90 -22.28
CA PRO A 255 -32.16 5.69 -21.79
C PRO A 255 -32.11 5.78 -20.26
N LYS A 256 -32.88 6.67 -19.67
CA LYS A 256 -33.19 6.66 -18.23
C LYS A 256 -33.75 5.29 -17.93
N SER A 257 -33.00 4.54 -17.21
CA SER A 257 -32.77 3.12 -17.36
C SER A 257 -33.77 2.24 -16.65
N CYS A 258 -33.84 1.00 -17.07
CA CYS A 258 -34.23 -0.13 -16.24
C CYS A 258 -33.26 -0.28 -15.06
N GLY A 259 -33.75 -0.47 -13.86
CA GLY A 259 -32.92 -0.79 -12.69
C GLY A 259 -31.96 -1.94 -12.98
N ILE A 260 -30.75 -1.86 -12.46
CA ILE A 260 -29.71 -2.88 -12.66
C ILE A 260 -29.15 -3.35 -11.32
N THR A 261 -28.94 -4.65 -11.17
CA THR A 261 -28.28 -5.24 -10.00
C THR A 261 -27.30 -6.30 -10.46
N LEU A 262 -26.03 -6.10 -10.14
CA LEU A 262 -24.99 -7.07 -10.44
C LEU A 262 -24.92 -8.13 -9.34
N PRO A 263 -24.59 -9.38 -9.67
CA PRO A 263 -24.43 -10.42 -8.69
C PRO A 263 -23.18 -10.17 -7.83
N ILE A 264 -23.34 -10.20 -6.52
CA ILE A 264 -22.24 -10.12 -5.56
C ILE A 264 -22.39 -11.19 -4.47
N ASP A 265 -21.27 -11.60 -3.87
CA ASP A 265 -21.26 -12.38 -2.64
C ASP A 265 -21.29 -11.43 -1.43
N CYS A 266 -22.41 -11.34 -0.75
CA CYS A 266 -22.56 -10.51 0.45
C CYS A 266 -21.83 -11.08 1.68
N ASN A 267 -21.30 -12.31 1.60
CA ASN A 267 -20.62 -12.95 2.71
C ASN A 267 -19.35 -13.70 2.24
N PRO A 268 -18.35 -12.99 1.69
CA PRO A 268 -17.11 -13.62 1.27
C PRO A 268 -16.36 -14.21 2.47
N ARG A 269 -15.49 -15.19 2.24
CA ARG A 269 -14.75 -15.87 3.33
C ARG A 269 -13.82 -14.95 4.08
N ILE A 270 -13.23 -13.99 3.39
CA ILE A 270 -12.37 -12.94 3.93
C ILE A 270 -13.10 -11.62 3.78
N LYS A 271 -13.46 -11.00 4.89
CA LYS A 271 -14.31 -9.80 4.87
C LYS A 271 -13.98 -8.72 5.91
N ASN A 272 -13.12 -8.99 6.88
CA ASN A 272 -12.83 -8.01 7.94
C ASN A 272 -12.14 -6.73 7.44
N LEU A 273 -11.56 -6.75 6.25
CA LEU A 273 -11.04 -5.57 5.59
C LEU A 273 -11.69 -5.41 4.22
N LEU A 274 -12.25 -4.23 3.95
CA LEU A 274 -12.98 -3.93 2.71
C LEU A 274 -12.13 -4.16 1.46
N ARG A 275 -10.83 -3.89 1.51
CA ARG A 275 -9.88 -4.16 0.43
C ARG A 275 -9.80 -5.63 0.01
N ASN A 276 -10.19 -6.56 0.91
CA ASN A 276 -10.27 -7.99 0.62
C ASN A 276 -11.72 -8.41 0.35
N ALA A 277 -12.66 -7.86 1.14
CA ALA A 277 -14.07 -8.19 1.03
C ALA A 277 -14.65 -7.82 -0.35
N ILE A 278 -14.39 -6.61 -0.81
CA ILE A 278 -14.95 -6.05 -2.05
C ILE A 278 -14.56 -6.87 -3.28
N PRO A 279 -13.26 -7.13 -3.58
CA PRO A 279 -12.90 -7.95 -4.72
C PRO A 279 -13.42 -9.38 -4.64
N LEU A 280 -13.38 -10.00 -3.45
CA LEU A 280 -13.94 -11.34 -3.27
C LEU A 280 -15.46 -11.37 -3.41
N SER A 281 -16.16 -10.30 -3.04
CA SER A 281 -17.60 -10.16 -3.28
C SER A 281 -17.94 -10.12 -4.77
N VAL A 282 -17.19 -9.36 -5.56
CA VAL A 282 -17.40 -9.23 -7.00
C VAL A 282 -17.10 -10.56 -7.72
N ILE A 283 -15.99 -11.21 -7.40
CA ILE A 283 -15.64 -12.49 -8.01
C ILE A 283 -16.63 -13.59 -7.56
N GLY A 284 -16.91 -13.66 -6.26
CA GLY A 284 -17.77 -14.69 -5.65
C GLY A 284 -19.22 -14.60 -6.08
N GLY A 285 -19.73 -13.42 -6.41
CA GLY A 285 -21.08 -13.22 -6.95
C GLY A 285 -21.28 -13.85 -8.33
N VAL A 286 -20.20 -13.92 -9.12
CA VAL A 286 -20.21 -14.55 -10.45
C VAL A 286 -19.71 -16.00 -10.39
N ARG A 287 -18.61 -16.24 -9.66
CA ARG A 287 -17.89 -17.52 -9.58
C ARG A 287 -17.42 -17.78 -8.15
N ARG A 288 -18.27 -18.35 -7.33
CA ARG A 288 -17.96 -18.70 -5.93
C ARG A 288 -16.78 -19.66 -5.81
N ASP A 289 -16.70 -20.63 -6.70
CA ASP A 289 -15.58 -21.57 -6.76
C ASP A 289 -14.24 -20.87 -7.03
N LYS A 290 -14.23 -19.88 -7.93
CA LYS A 290 -13.05 -19.07 -8.22
C LYS A 290 -12.60 -18.25 -7.00
N ALA A 291 -13.55 -17.60 -6.31
CA ALA A 291 -13.26 -16.88 -5.06
C ALA A 291 -12.69 -17.80 -3.99
N ASP A 292 -13.25 -19.01 -3.83
CA ASP A 292 -12.74 -20.01 -2.89
C ASP A 292 -11.33 -20.48 -3.26
N GLN A 293 -11.01 -20.71 -4.54
CA GLN A 293 -9.66 -21.06 -5.00
C GLN A 293 -8.65 -19.94 -4.76
N ILE A 294 -9.05 -18.68 -4.97
CA ILE A 294 -8.20 -17.53 -4.63
C ILE A 294 -7.87 -17.53 -3.13
N VAL A 295 -8.85 -17.76 -2.28
CA VAL A 295 -8.63 -17.82 -0.83
C VAL A 295 -7.77 -19.02 -0.43
N LEU A 296 -7.92 -20.18 -1.08
CA LEU A 296 -7.08 -21.37 -0.85
C LEU A 296 -5.61 -21.10 -1.16
N ASN A 297 -5.34 -20.54 -2.33
CA ASN A 297 -3.98 -20.29 -2.81
C ASN A 297 -3.30 -19.10 -2.10
N ASN A 298 -4.10 -18.17 -1.55
CA ASN A 298 -3.63 -16.93 -0.92
C ASN A 298 -4.19 -16.81 0.51
N PHE A 299 -4.06 -15.66 1.15
CA PHE A 299 -4.56 -15.43 2.51
C PHE A 299 -4.05 -16.44 3.56
N ILE A 300 -2.81 -16.94 3.36
CA ILE A 300 -2.08 -17.77 4.29
C ILE A 300 -1.14 -16.89 5.11
N ASP A 301 -0.36 -16.08 4.42
CA ASP A 301 0.62 -15.21 5.02
C ASP A 301 -0.06 -14.05 5.76
N VAL A 302 0.43 -13.77 6.94
CA VAL A 302 -0.04 -12.68 7.79
C VAL A 302 1.12 -11.84 8.30
N VAL A 303 0.83 -10.57 8.60
CA VAL A 303 1.79 -9.63 9.15
C VAL A 303 1.19 -8.94 10.37
N PHE A 304 2.02 -8.77 11.40
CA PHE A 304 1.69 -8.02 12.58
C PHE A 304 2.68 -6.86 12.77
N ARG A 305 2.15 -5.64 12.85
CA ARG A 305 2.91 -4.40 13.07
C ARG A 305 2.46 -3.73 14.37
N PRO A 306 3.16 -3.99 15.49
CA PRO A 306 2.75 -3.48 16.80
C PRO A 306 2.58 -1.96 16.87
N TRP A 307 3.46 -1.18 16.23
CA TRP A 307 3.44 0.30 16.23
C TRP A 307 2.28 0.90 15.43
N TYR A 308 1.70 0.13 14.47
CA TYR A 308 0.46 0.51 13.76
C TYR A 308 -0.78 -0.09 14.40
N HIS A 309 -0.63 -0.89 15.47
CA HIS A 309 -1.72 -1.66 16.05
C HIS A 309 -2.43 -2.50 14.97
N PHE A 310 -1.67 -3.14 14.09
CA PHE A 310 -2.19 -3.70 12.86
C PHE A 310 -1.79 -5.17 12.68
N PHE A 311 -2.79 -6.04 12.64
CA PHE A 311 -2.68 -7.45 12.27
C PHE A 311 -3.52 -7.70 11.03
N ASP A 312 -2.92 -8.25 9.97
CA ASP A 312 -3.58 -8.42 8.69
C ASP A 312 -2.95 -9.51 7.82
N TYR A 313 -3.62 -9.86 6.74
CA TYR A 313 -3.03 -10.66 5.68
C TYR A 313 -1.92 -9.89 4.97
N ASP A 314 -0.80 -10.56 4.71
CA ASP A 314 0.25 -10.02 3.85
C ASP A 314 -0.13 -10.19 2.37
N ASN A 315 -1.20 -9.49 1.99
CA ASN A 315 -1.82 -9.66 0.69
C ASN A 315 -2.18 -8.28 0.09
N HIS A 316 -1.23 -7.68 -0.65
CA HIS A 316 -1.38 -6.36 -1.26
C HIS A 316 -1.93 -6.42 -2.70
N LEU A 317 -2.77 -7.40 -3.00
CA LEU A 317 -3.12 -7.77 -4.37
C LEU A 317 -4.29 -6.97 -4.97
N TYR A 318 -4.99 -6.14 -4.21
CA TYR A 318 -6.25 -5.53 -4.64
C TYR A 318 -6.18 -4.79 -5.99
N LEU A 319 -5.13 -4.03 -6.25
CA LEU A 319 -4.96 -3.30 -7.51
C LEU A 319 -4.34 -4.16 -8.64
N ASN A 320 -3.79 -5.32 -8.32
CA ASN A 320 -3.04 -6.19 -9.23
C ASN A 320 -3.64 -7.59 -9.32
N TRP A 321 -4.92 -7.76 -8.99
CA TRP A 321 -5.57 -9.06 -9.13
C TRP A 321 -5.88 -9.31 -10.61
N PRO A 322 -5.22 -10.27 -11.26
CA PRO A 322 -5.50 -10.62 -12.64
C PRO A 322 -6.93 -11.15 -12.84
N GLU A 323 -7.55 -11.59 -11.75
CA GLU A 323 -8.94 -12.04 -11.69
C GLU A 323 -9.96 -10.92 -11.82
N LEU A 324 -9.52 -9.66 -11.74
CA LEU A 324 -10.37 -8.49 -11.87
C LEU A 324 -9.94 -7.62 -13.05
N SER A 325 -10.90 -7.12 -13.79
CA SER A 325 -10.72 -5.96 -14.66
C SER A 325 -11.03 -4.70 -13.86
N CYS A 326 -10.09 -3.77 -13.82
CA CYS A 326 -10.17 -2.56 -13.00
C CYS A 326 -9.94 -1.30 -13.83
N CYS A 327 -10.71 -0.24 -13.51
CA CYS A 327 -10.50 1.12 -13.99
C CYS A 327 -10.68 2.08 -12.81
N ARG A 328 -9.70 2.95 -12.55
CA ARG A 328 -9.74 3.89 -11.43
C ARG A 328 -9.73 5.33 -11.92
N LEU A 329 -10.65 6.12 -11.37
CA LEU A 329 -10.66 7.58 -11.47
C LEU A 329 -10.41 8.18 -10.10
N ASP A 330 -9.37 8.99 -10.00
CA ASP A 330 -9.07 9.74 -8.78
C ASP A 330 -9.94 11.00 -8.72
N LYS A 331 -10.09 11.56 -7.50
CA LYS A 331 -10.88 12.75 -7.19
C LYS A 331 -10.68 13.88 -8.21
N ASP A 332 -9.43 14.14 -8.55
CA ASP A 332 -9.08 15.25 -9.41
C ASP A 332 -9.58 15.09 -10.84
N MET A 333 -9.57 13.85 -11.35
CA MET A 333 -10.18 13.55 -12.65
C MET A 333 -11.66 13.88 -12.65
N ILE A 334 -12.35 13.45 -11.62
CA ILE A 334 -13.79 13.64 -11.49
C ILE A 334 -14.13 15.12 -11.40
N GLN A 335 -13.39 15.86 -10.56
CA GLN A 335 -13.63 17.29 -10.34
C GLN A 335 -13.22 18.15 -11.54
N THR A 336 -12.04 17.90 -12.13
CA THR A 336 -11.51 18.69 -13.25
C THR A 336 -12.28 18.44 -14.54
N SER A 337 -12.66 17.20 -14.80
CA SER A 337 -13.43 16.82 -16.00
C SER A 337 -14.94 17.04 -15.84
N LYS A 338 -15.38 17.55 -14.66
CA LYS A 338 -16.80 17.75 -14.32
C LYS A 338 -17.65 16.48 -14.53
N ILE A 339 -17.05 15.31 -14.29
CA ILE A 339 -17.76 14.03 -14.40
C ILE A 339 -18.80 13.97 -13.29
N ASN A 340 -20.06 13.74 -13.65
CA ASN A 340 -21.07 13.37 -12.67
C ASN A 340 -20.77 11.97 -12.14
N ALA A 341 -20.42 11.86 -10.86
CA ALA A 341 -20.05 10.58 -10.26
C ALA A 341 -21.19 9.56 -10.33
N ALA A 342 -22.45 9.97 -10.19
CA ALA A 342 -23.60 9.08 -10.26
C ALA A 342 -23.78 8.51 -11.68
N ASP A 343 -23.69 9.35 -12.70
CA ASP A 343 -23.81 8.93 -14.09
C ASP A 343 -22.66 7.99 -14.47
N PHE A 344 -21.44 8.29 -14.04
CA PHE A 344 -20.26 7.44 -14.29
C PHE A 344 -20.41 6.04 -13.62
N ILE A 345 -20.96 6.00 -12.42
CA ILE A 345 -21.23 4.73 -11.72
C ILE A 345 -22.34 3.94 -12.45
N LEU A 346 -23.41 4.60 -12.88
CA LEU A 346 -24.48 3.96 -13.65
C LEU A 346 -23.96 3.35 -14.94
N ASP A 347 -23.10 4.08 -15.67
CA ASP A 347 -22.43 3.56 -16.85
C ASP A 347 -21.57 2.33 -16.55
N GLY A 348 -20.82 2.38 -15.47
CA GLY A 348 -20.06 1.25 -14.99
C GLY A 348 -20.95 0.03 -14.75
N LEU A 349 -22.06 0.20 -14.02
CA LEU A 349 -23.02 -0.88 -13.73
C LEU A 349 -23.59 -1.49 -15.02
N HIS A 350 -24.01 -0.67 -15.99
CA HIS A 350 -24.53 -1.15 -17.27
C HIS A 350 -23.50 -1.93 -18.09
N ASN A 351 -22.21 -1.66 -17.88
CA ASN A 351 -21.09 -2.39 -18.48
C ASN A 351 -20.58 -3.55 -17.61
N GLY A 352 -21.33 -3.92 -16.56
CA GLY A 352 -21.04 -5.05 -15.68
C GLY A 352 -19.95 -4.78 -14.64
N PHE A 353 -19.64 -3.51 -14.36
CA PHE A 353 -18.71 -3.12 -13.31
C PHE A 353 -19.43 -2.72 -12.04
N CYS A 354 -19.02 -3.26 -10.90
CA CYS A 354 -19.30 -2.66 -9.60
C CYS A 354 -18.37 -1.45 -9.40
N ALA A 355 -18.79 -0.48 -8.58
CA ALA A 355 -17.98 0.68 -8.26
C ALA A 355 -17.55 0.66 -6.80
N ASP A 356 -16.25 0.52 -6.52
CA ASP A 356 -15.66 0.71 -5.20
C ASP A 356 -15.24 2.16 -5.05
N LEU A 357 -15.86 2.85 -4.10
CA LEU A 357 -15.65 4.26 -3.84
C LEU A 357 -14.93 4.46 -2.51
N TRP A 358 -13.85 5.24 -2.54
CA TRP A 358 -13.27 5.84 -1.33
C TRP A 358 -13.96 7.16 -1.08
N THR A 359 -15.00 7.15 -0.25
CA THR A 359 -15.95 8.24 -0.09
C THR A 359 -16.03 8.72 1.36
N ASP A 360 -16.55 9.94 1.56
CA ASP A 360 -16.71 10.51 2.89
C ASP A 360 -17.93 9.91 3.60
N GLN A 361 -17.66 9.13 4.64
CA GLN A 361 -18.72 8.47 5.41
C GLN A 361 -19.68 9.43 6.11
N TYR A 362 -19.30 10.73 6.29
CA TYR A 362 -20.16 11.72 6.93
C TYR A 362 -21.50 11.89 6.21
N TYR A 363 -21.53 11.68 4.89
CA TYR A 363 -22.75 11.82 4.06
C TYR A 363 -23.47 10.49 3.82
N ILE A 364 -22.97 9.35 4.33
CA ILE A 364 -23.55 8.03 4.07
C ILE A 364 -24.36 7.56 5.28
N PRO A 365 -25.71 7.53 5.23
CA PRO A 365 -26.56 7.24 6.41
C PRO A 365 -26.29 5.90 7.08
N ALA A 366 -25.89 4.89 6.32
CA ALA A 366 -25.58 3.57 6.84
C ALA A 366 -24.21 3.47 7.56
N LYS A 367 -23.36 4.49 7.49
CA LYS A 367 -22.02 4.46 8.07
C LYS A 367 -21.95 4.99 9.50
N PRO A 368 -21.05 4.45 10.35
CA PRO A 368 -20.89 4.92 11.74
C PRO A 368 -20.54 6.40 11.87
N GLY A 369 -19.91 7.00 10.85
CA GLY A 369 -19.54 8.41 10.85
C GLY A 369 -20.61 9.35 10.33
N TYR A 370 -21.81 8.86 9.99
CA TYR A 370 -22.89 9.69 9.44
C TYR A 370 -23.20 10.89 10.32
N MET A 371 -23.09 12.10 9.76
CA MET A 371 -23.27 13.40 10.41
C MET A 371 -22.45 13.61 11.71
N CYS A 372 -21.43 12.76 11.94
CA CYS A 372 -20.60 12.81 13.15
C CYS A 372 -19.12 13.01 12.83
N GLN A 373 -18.61 12.36 11.79
CA GLN A 373 -17.17 12.35 11.50
C GLN A 373 -16.90 12.26 9.99
N HIS A 374 -16.14 13.22 9.49
CA HIS A 374 -15.55 13.15 8.17
C HIS A 374 -14.38 12.16 8.16
N LEU A 375 -14.51 11.13 7.35
CA LEU A 375 -13.48 10.10 7.19
C LEU A 375 -13.66 9.40 5.84
N SER A 376 -12.57 9.29 5.09
CA SER A 376 -12.55 8.51 3.85
C SER A 376 -12.69 7.01 4.16
N HIS A 377 -13.71 6.38 3.59
CA HIS A 377 -13.95 4.95 3.80
C HIS A 377 -14.62 4.33 2.55
N ASN A 378 -14.36 3.01 2.33
CA ASN A 378 -14.89 2.34 1.16
C ASN A 378 -16.39 2.05 1.25
N VAL A 379 -17.06 2.22 0.11
CA VAL A 379 -18.42 1.75 -0.18
C VAL A 379 -18.43 1.17 -1.59
N MET A 380 -18.90 -0.05 -1.77
CA MET A 380 -19.08 -0.64 -3.10
C MET A 380 -20.53 -0.50 -3.55
N ILE A 381 -20.72 0.09 -4.72
CA ILE A 381 -22.01 0.13 -5.42
C ILE A 381 -22.06 -1.04 -6.39
N TYR A 382 -23.15 -1.82 -6.34
CA TYR A 382 -23.35 -2.99 -7.20
C TYR A 382 -24.69 -2.99 -7.93
N GLY A 383 -25.51 -1.94 -7.77
CA GLY A 383 -26.79 -1.84 -8.45
C GLY A 383 -27.44 -0.47 -8.29
N TYR A 384 -28.52 -0.29 -9.02
CA TYR A 384 -29.41 0.87 -8.95
C TYR A 384 -30.85 0.43 -9.16
N THR A 385 -31.79 1.09 -8.48
CA THR A 385 -33.22 0.79 -8.53
C THR A 385 -34.01 2.04 -8.87
N ASP A 386 -34.70 2.03 -10.02
CA ASP A 386 -35.49 3.19 -10.49
C ASP A 386 -36.72 3.46 -9.60
N GLU A 387 -37.32 2.43 -9.02
CA GLU A 387 -38.54 2.57 -8.20
C GLU A 387 -38.37 3.52 -7.03
N ASN A 388 -37.19 3.50 -6.41
CA ASN A 388 -36.86 4.31 -5.23
C ASN A 388 -35.79 5.35 -5.49
N ASP A 389 -35.25 5.42 -6.71
CA ASP A 389 -34.10 6.26 -7.07
C ASP A 389 -32.95 6.07 -6.07
N THR A 390 -32.49 4.82 -5.92
CA THR A 390 -31.44 4.46 -4.98
C THR A 390 -30.39 3.54 -5.58
N PHE A 391 -29.14 3.77 -5.23
CA PHE A 391 -28.05 2.82 -5.45
C PHE A 391 -28.11 1.70 -4.43
N LYS A 392 -27.82 0.47 -4.86
CA LYS A 392 -27.55 -0.67 -3.98
C LYS A 392 -26.08 -0.71 -3.65
N ALA A 393 -25.79 -0.57 -2.38
CA ALA A 393 -24.43 -0.48 -1.85
C ALA A 393 -24.16 -1.60 -0.84
N ILE A 394 -22.87 -1.90 -0.62
CA ILE A 394 -22.41 -2.80 0.45
C ILE A 394 -21.15 -2.24 1.09
N SER A 395 -21.09 -2.31 2.40
CA SER A 395 -19.93 -1.92 3.22
C SER A 395 -20.12 -2.36 4.66
N TYR A 396 -19.18 -2.03 5.54
CA TYR A 396 -19.43 -2.05 6.98
C TYR A 396 -20.37 -0.91 7.35
N THR A 397 -21.50 -1.26 7.96
CA THR A 397 -22.52 -0.32 8.41
C THR A 397 -22.38 0.03 9.90
N ASN A 398 -23.25 0.88 10.40
CA ASN A 398 -23.36 1.21 11.82
C ASN A 398 -23.80 0.02 12.70
N SER A 399 -24.30 -1.07 12.11
CA SER A 399 -24.51 -2.34 12.79
C SER A 399 -23.22 -3.10 13.13
N GLY A 400 -22.08 -2.67 12.54
CA GLY A 400 -20.78 -3.36 12.64
C GLY A 400 -20.66 -4.56 11.70
N HIS A 401 -21.59 -4.74 10.75
CA HIS A 401 -21.59 -5.84 9.79
C HIS A 401 -21.27 -5.37 8.37
N PHE A 402 -20.64 -6.24 7.59
CA PHE A 402 -20.49 -6.08 6.16
C PHE A 402 -21.79 -6.54 5.49
N GLU A 403 -22.64 -5.58 5.13
CA GLU A 403 -23.99 -5.85 4.67
C GLU A 403 -24.48 -4.87 3.62
N PRO A 404 -25.46 -5.26 2.80
CA PRO A 404 -26.11 -4.38 1.82
C PRO A 404 -26.92 -3.26 2.48
N PHE A 405 -26.99 -2.11 1.80
CA PHE A 405 -27.87 -0.99 2.14
C PHE A 405 -28.21 -0.16 0.89
N ASP A 406 -29.27 0.65 0.99
CA ASP A 406 -29.65 1.57 -0.06
C ASP A 406 -29.02 2.94 0.16
N LEU A 407 -28.54 3.57 -0.91
CA LEU A 407 -27.87 4.87 -0.89
C LEU A 407 -28.50 5.82 -1.92
N LYS A 408 -28.97 6.96 -1.46
CA LYS A 408 -29.56 7.97 -2.35
C LYS A 408 -28.49 8.65 -3.22
N PRO A 409 -28.80 9.01 -4.48
CA PRO A 409 -27.86 9.73 -5.35
C PRO A 409 -27.34 11.03 -4.72
N ASP A 410 -28.19 11.79 -4.03
CA ASP A 410 -27.79 13.03 -3.37
C ASP A 410 -26.74 12.81 -2.27
N ASP A 411 -26.90 11.78 -1.44
CA ASP A 411 -25.95 11.45 -0.39
C ASP A 411 -24.62 10.97 -0.99
N LEU A 412 -24.69 10.17 -2.05
CA LEU A 412 -23.53 9.75 -2.82
C LEU A 412 -22.78 10.94 -3.42
N LEU A 413 -23.49 11.84 -4.12
CA LEU A 413 -22.88 13.01 -4.75
C LEU A 413 -22.24 13.95 -3.73
N ARG A 414 -22.90 14.23 -2.60
CA ARG A 414 -22.31 15.02 -1.50
C ARG A 414 -21.03 14.36 -0.98
N SER A 415 -21.04 13.06 -0.83
CA SER A 415 -19.89 12.29 -0.41
C SER A 415 -18.72 12.38 -1.41
N CYS A 416 -19.01 12.34 -2.71
CA CYS A 416 -18.01 12.48 -3.78
C CYS A 416 -17.50 13.92 -3.99
N LEU A 417 -18.25 14.92 -3.55
CA LEU A 417 -17.83 16.34 -3.60
C LEU A 417 -17.00 16.74 -2.37
N SER A 418 -16.98 15.92 -1.32
CA SER A 418 -16.22 16.19 -0.09
C SER A 418 -14.72 16.19 -0.33
N GLU A 419 -13.99 16.95 0.50
CA GLU A 419 -12.53 16.90 0.54
C GLU A 419 -11.98 15.51 0.96
N TYR A 420 -12.75 14.71 1.67
CA TYR A 420 -12.42 13.35 2.13
C TYR A 420 -12.70 12.27 1.08
N PHE A 421 -13.28 12.62 -0.05
CA PHE A 421 -13.40 11.70 -1.19
C PHE A 421 -12.06 11.54 -1.90
N ASN A 422 -11.72 10.31 -2.31
CA ASN A 422 -10.45 10.03 -2.97
C ASN A 422 -10.60 9.51 -4.40
N SER A 423 -11.47 8.53 -4.63
CA SER A 423 -11.55 7.88 -5.95
C SER A 423 -12.80 7.04 -6.13
N ILE A 424 -13.11 6.77 -7.40
CA ILE A 424 -14.02 5.70 -7.86
C ILE A 424 -13.18 4.66 -8.58
N GLN A 425 -13.30 3.40 -8.19
CA GLN A 425 -12.71 2.28 -8.89
C GLN A 425 -13.80 1.36 -9.43
N LEU A 426 -13.92 1.29 -10.75
CA LEU A 426 -14.80 0.32 -11.41
C LEU A 426 -14.09 -1.04 -11.45
N ILE A 427 -14.76 -2.09 -10.99
CA ILE A 427 -14.23 -3.44 -10.90
C ILE A 427 -15.23 -4.46 -11.41
N LYS A 428 -14.78 -5.44 -12.19
CA LYS A 428 -15.58 -6.61 -12.56
C LYS A 428 -14.73 -7.87 -12.61
N ASN A 429 -15.38 -9.03 -12.47
CA ASN A 429 -14.68 -10.30 -12.66
C ASN A 429 -14.10 -10.40 -14.07
N ASN A 430 -12.83 -10.79 -14.16
CA ASN A 430 -12.18 -11.11 -15.43
C ASN A 430 -12.49 -12.57 -15.79
N PRO A 431 -13.29 -12.84 -16.83
CA PRO A 431 -13.65 -14.20 -17.20
C PRO A 431 -12.48 -15.00 -17.79
N ASP A 432 -11.50 -14.30 -18.38
CA ASP A 432 -10.37 -14.91 -19.08
C ASP A 432 -9.29 -15.41 -18.11
N CYS A 433 -9.26 -14.88 -16.89
CA CYS A 433 -8.33 -15.34 -15.86
C CYS A 433 -8.83 -16.61 -15.20
N GLN A 434 -8.08 -17.69 -15.37
CA GLN A 434 -8.32 -18.96 -14.69
C GLN A 434 -7.53 -19.00 -13.37
N VAL A 435 -8.22 -19.39 -12.31
CA VAL A 435 -7.60 -19.68 -11.02
C VAL A 435 -7.69 -21.17 -10.81
N THR A 436 -6.57 -21.82 -10.56
CA THR A 436 -6.51 -23.25 -10.29
C THR A 436 -6.03 -23.48 -8.87
N TYR A 437 -6.60 -24.48 -8.22
CA TYR A 437 -6.05 -25.02 -6.97
C TYR A 437 -4.68 -25.64 -7.26
N ASP A 438 -3.67 -25.26 -6.46
CA ASP A 438 -2.31 -25.76 -6.62
C ASP A 438 -1.75 -26.17 -5.25
N THR A 439 -1.74 -27.49 -5.00
CA THR A 439 -1.26 -28.07 -3.75
C THR A 439 0.21 -27.75 -3.51
N GLY A 440 1.03 -27.73 -4.56
CA GLY A 440 2.47 -27.45 -4.43
C GLY A 440 2.74 -26.03 -3.94
N ILE A 441 2.03 -25.04 -4.51
CA ILE A 441 2.11 -23.65 -4.05
C ILE A 441 1.61 -23.52 -2.62
N ILE A 442 0.49 -24.16 -2.29
CA ILE A 442 -0.09 -24.10 -0.95
C ILE A 442 0.85 -24.75 0.07
N LYS A 443 1.43 -25.93 -0.24
CA LYS A 443 2.41 -26.61 0.59
C LYS A 443 3.58 -25.69 0.93
N GLN A 444 4.22 -25.09 -0.07
CA GLN A 444 5.30 -24.13 0.14
C GLN A 444 4.89 -22.94 1.04
N LYS A 445 3.68 -22.42 0.86
CA LYS A 445 3.17 -21.31 1.69
C LYS A 445 2.91 -21.77 3.13
N LEU A 446 2.40 -22.96 3.35
CA LEU A 446 2.18 -23.52 4.69
C LEU A 446 3.51 -23.80 5.41
N GLU A 447 4.51 -24.36 4.70
CA GLU A 447 5.88 -24.55 5.23
C GLU A 447 6.49 -23.21 5.65
N ARG A 448 6.38 -22.19 4.78
CA ARG A 448 6.82 -20.84 5.08
C ARG A 448 6.08 -20.23 6.26
N TYR A 449 4.77 -20.45 6.34
CA TYR A 449 3.93 -19.93 7.42
C TYR A 449 4.40 -20.47 8.79
N ILE A 450 4.56 -21.78 8.96
CA ILE A 450 4.95 -22.38 10.24
C ILE A 450 6.40 -22.08 10.63
N THR A 451 7.29 -21.91 9.64
CA THR A 451 8.70 -21.54 9.90
C THR A 451 8.89 -20.04 10.07
N SER A 452 7.81 -19.25 9.98
CA SER A 452 7.86 -17.79 9.98
C SER A 452 8.77 -17.20 8.89
N GLY A 453 8.97 -17.95 7.80
CA GLY A 453 9.72 -17.51 6.64
C GLY A 453 9.02 -16.34 5.96
N TYR A 454 9.80 -15.35 5.53
CA TYR A 454 9.33 -14.23 4.73
C TYR A 454 9.90 -14.35 3.32
N GLU A 455 9.05 -14.67 2.36
CA GLU A 455 9.36 -14.37 0.97
C GLU A 455 8.68 -13.06 0.60
N TYR A 456 9.48 -12.10 0.14
CA TYR A 456 8.93 -10.94 -0.56
C TYR A 456 7.99 -11.49 -1.65
N ALA A 457 6.69 -11.35 -1.45
CA ALA A 457 5.74 -11.67 -2.51
C ALA A 457 6.13 -10.80 -3.71
N ASN A 458 6.48 -11.44 -4.81
CA ASN A 458 7.03 -10.82 -6.02
C ASN A 458 6.17 -9.72 -6.67
N ASN A 459 5.11 -9.26 -6.01
CA ASN A 459 4.12 -8.33 -6.53
C ASN A 459 3.73 -7.16 -5.61
N SER A 460 4.27 -7.03 -4.40
CA SER A 460 3.95 -5.86 -3.59
C SER A 460 4.97 -4.75 -3.81
N LYS A 461 4.70 -3.91 -4.79
CA LYS A 461 5.49 -2.69 -5.09
C LYS A 461 5.54 -1.68 -3.92
N ASN A 462 4.97 -1.99 -2.75
CA ASN A 462 4.75 -1.02 -1.67
C ASN A 462 4.97 -1.54 -0.24
N THR A 463 5.51 -2.74 -0.02
CA THR A 463 5.86 -3.15 1.35
C THR A 463 7.36 -3.01 1.56
N GLN A 464 7.76 -1.87 2.12
CA GLN A 464 9.04 -1.78 2.81
C GLN A 464 9.11 -2.88 3.86
N TYR A 465 10.17 -3.69 3.82
CA TYR A 465 10.51 -4.60 4.90
C TYR A 465 10.72 -3.75 6.16
N ASP A 466 9.84 -3.94 7.14
CA ASP A 466 9.97 -3.29 8.42
C ASP A 466 10.55 -4.32 9.42
N PRO A 467 11.74 -4.09 9.95
CA PRO A 467 12.40 -5.02 10.85
C PRO A 467 11.67 -5.24 12.19
N HIS A 468 10.69 -4.40 12.52
CA HIS A 468 9.88 -4.55 13.73
C HIS A 468 8.57 -5.28 13.50
N GLN A 469 8.25 -5.67 12.25
CA GLN A 469 7.06 -6.47 11.99
C GLN A 469 7.32 -7.95 12.25
N TYR A 470 6.28 -8.62 12.69
CA TYR A 470 6.24 -10.07 12.80
C TYR A 470 5.45 -10.64 11.64
N VAL A 471 5.87 -11.78 11.11
CA VAL A 471 5.22 -12.41 9.96
C VAL A 471 4.79 -13.83 10.29
N ASN A 472 3.72 -14.27 9.65
CA ASN A 472 3.25 -15.65 9.68
C ASN A 472 3.02 -16.18 11.10
N TYR A 473 3.56 -17.34 11.44
CA TYR A 473 3.37 -17.94 12.76
C TYR A 473 3.91 -17.05 13.91
N ALA A 474 5.07 -16.40 13.69
CA ALA A 474 5.62 -15.45 14.67
C ALA A 474 4.68 -14.26 14.91
N ALA A 475 3.97 -13.78 13.89
CA ALA A 475 2.95 -12.75 14.06
C ALA A 475 1.81 -13.22 14.96
N CYS A 476 1.36 -14.46 14.76
CA CYS A 476 0.29 -15.05 15.56
C CYS A 476 0.71 -15.29 17.01
N VAL A 477 1.97 -15.68 17.24
CA VAL A 477 2.51 -15.91 18.61
C VAL A 477 2.70 -14.58 19.36
N LYS A 478 3.18 -13.54 18.67
CA LYS A 478 3.43 -12.23 19.31
C LYS A 478 2.16 -11.44 19.61
N PHE A 479 1.11 -11.66 18.86
CA PHE A 479 -0.11 -10.87 18.97
C PHE A 479 -0.84 -10.99 20.34
N PRO A 480 -1.02 -12.17 20.95
CA PRO A 480 -1.59 -12.30 22.29
C PRO A 480 -0.82 -11.53 23.39
N GLU A 481 0.50 -11.56 23.35
CA GLU A 481 1.36 -10.81 24.26
C GLU A 481 1.13 -9.30 24.12
N TYR A 482 1.14 -8.82 22.89
CA TYR A 482 0.86 -7.42 22.56
C TYR A 482 -0.51 -6.96 23.08
N LEU A 483 -1.55 -7.80 23.00
CA LEU A 483 -2.87 -7.44 23.51
C LEU A 483 -2.85 -7.20 25.03
N ARG A 484 -2.12 -8.03 25.79
CA ARG A 484 -1.94 -7.82 27.24
C ARG A 484 -1.19 -6.53 27.52
N GLU A 485 -0.07 -6.29 26.83
CA GLU A 485 0.74 -5.08 26.98
C GLU A 485 -0.06 -3.80 26.66
N THR A 486 -0.85 -3.82 25.58
CA THR A 486 -1.65 -2.67 25.17
C THR A 486 -2.79 -2.41 26.16
N HIS A 487 -3.39 -3.46 26.70
CA HIS A 487 -4.38 -3.31 27.75
C HIS A 487 -3.79 -2.68 29.02
N GLU A 488 -2.63 -3.17 29.48
CA GLU A 488 -1.94 -2.63 30.67
C GLU A 488 -1.53 -1.16 30.49
N LYS A 489 -0.99 -0.80 29.32
CA LYS A 489 -0.47 0.55 29.05
C LYS A 489 -1.55 1.57 28.71
N GLU A 490 -2.55 1.16 27.93
CA GLU A 490 -3.51 2.07 27.29
C GLU A 490 -4.96 1.80 27.70
N ASN A 491 -5.24 0.72 28.40
CA ASN A 491 -6.59 0.23 28.69
C ASN A 491 -7.47 0.18 27.43
N ARG A 492 -6.89 -0.29 26.32
CA ARG A 492 -7.46 -0.25 24.97
C ARG A 492 -7.31 -1.58 24.27
N LEU A 493 -8.18 -1.81 23.28
CA LEU A 493 -8.17 -2.92 22.36
C LEU A 493 -8.40 -2.41 20.93
N TYR A 494 -7.81 -3.08 19.96
CA TYR A 494 -7.99 -2.79 18.54
C TYR A 494 -8.79 -3.92 17.88
N PRO A 495 -10.15 -3.82 17.83
CA PRO A 495 -11.01 -4.93 17.44
C PRO A 495 -10.74 -5.48 16.03
N VAL A 496 -10.44 -4.60 15.07
CA VAL A 496 -10.18 -4.99 13.68
C VAL A 496 -9.05 -6.03 13.60
N CYS A 497 -7.96 -5.85 14.37
CA CYS A 497 -6.84 -6.79 14.40
C CYS A 497 -7.25 -8.15 14.95
N ILE A 498 -8.07 -8.16 15.99
CA ILE A 498 -8.60 -9.39 16.60
C ILE A 498 -9.53 -10.11 15.62
N PHE A 499 -10.36 -9.36 14.90
CA PHE A 499 -11.27 -9.93 13.91
C PHE A 499 -10.50 -10.51 12.72
N CYS A 500 -9.43 -9.84 12.25
CA CYS A 500 -8.55 -10.39 11.22
C CYS A 500 -7.84 -11.67 11.68
N PHE A 501 -7.33 -11.69 12.92
CA PHE A 501 -6.75 -12.90 13.49
C PHE A 501 -7.76 -14.06 13.55
N ALA A 502 -8.95 -13.81 14.10
CA ALA A 502 -10.00 -14.82 14.21
C ALA A 502 -10.47 -15.33 12.84
N GLU A 503 -10.60 -14.44 11.86
CA GLU A 503 -10.93 -14.78 10.48
C GLU A 503 -9.86 -15.66 9.84
N HIS A 504 -8.58 -15.31 10.04
CA HIS A 504 -7.46 -16.11 9.56
C HIS A 504 -7.50 -17.53 10.12
N LYS A 505 -7.71 -17.70 11.43
CA LYS A 505 -7.78 -19.02 12.07
C LYS A 505 -8.93 -19.87 11.54
N ARG A 506 -10.11 -19.26 11.38
CA ARG A 506 -11.27 -19.93 10.78
C ARG A 506 -11.01 -20.34 9.32
N CYS A 507 -10.37 -19.44 8.56
CA CYS A 507 -10.01 -19.71 7.17
C CYS A 507 -8.96 -20.81 7.05
N MET A 508 -7.97 -20.86 7.96
CA MET A 508 -6.96 -21.91 7.98
C MET A 508 -7.60 -23.27 8.28
N GLY A 509 -8.51 -23.36 9.25
CA GLY A 509 -9.22 -24.60 9.53
C GLY A 509 -10.02 -25.13 8.34
N TRP A 510 -10.69 -24.24 7.61
CA TRP A 510 -11.37 -24.59 6.36
C TRP A 510 -10.38 -25.07 5.27
N ARG A 511 -9.25 -24.37 5.12
CA ARG A 511 -8.21 -24.70 4.13
C ARG A 511 -7.61 -26.09 4.37
N LEU A 512 -7.20 -26.40 5.59
CA LEU A 512 -6.61 -27.71 5.91
C LEU A 512 -7.60 -28.85 5.66
N HIS A 513 -8.88 -28.65 6.01
CA HIS A 513 -9.91 -29.64 5.72
C HIS A 513 -10.14 -29.81 4.21
N TYR A 514 -10.15 -28.70 3.43
CA TYR A 514 -10.31 -28.74 1.99
C TYR A 514 -9.15 -29.52 1.33
N ILE A 515 -7.91 -29.24 1.73
CA ILE A 515 -6.72 -29.91 1.21
C ILE A 515 -6.80 -31.41 1.51
N ALA A 516 -7.10 -31.81 2.75
CA ALA A 516 -7.20 -33.20 3.14
C ALA A 516 -8.27 -33.96 2.33
N ASP A 517 -9.44 -33.32 2.11
CA ASP A 517 -10.52 -33.92 1.30
C ASP A 517 -10.12 -34.03 -0.18
N HIS A 518 -9.43 -33.03 -0.73
CA HIS A 518 -9.02 -33.00 -2.13
C HIS A 518 -7.89 -33.98 -2.45
N GLU A 519 -6.90 -34.09 -1.56
CA GLU A 519 -5.74 -34.97 -1.73
C GLU A 519 -5.99 -36.41 -1.25
N GLY A 520 -7.19 -36.72 -0.77
CA GLY A 520 -7.55 -38.06 -0.30
C GLY A 520 -6.91 -38.45 1.03
N ILE A 521 -6.45 -37.49 1.83
CA ILE A 521 -5.93 -37.67 3.18
C ILE A 521 -7.10 -37.94 4.14
N GLU A 522 -6.86 -38.70 5.22
CA GLU A 522 -7.88 -38.93 6.24
C GLU A 522 -8.39 -37.65 6.86
N LYS A 523 -9.63 -37.28 6.56
CA LYS A 523 -10.21 -35.97 6.81
C LYS A 523 -10.85 -35.77 8.17
N GLU A 524 -11.04 -36.83 8.97
CA GLU A 524 -11.77 -36.71 10.25
C GLU A 524 -11.06 -35.76 11.22
N TYR A 525 -9.71 -35.85 11.31
CA TYR A 525 -8.92 -34.95 12.13
C TYR A 525 -9.09 -33.49 11.67
N TYR A 526 -8.96 -33.22 10.39
CA TYR A 526 -9.05 -31.86 9.84
C TYR A 526 -10.47 -31.28 9.91
N ASN A 527 -11.49 -32.13 9.86
CA ASN A 527 -12.88 -31.70 10.10
C ASN A 527 -13.08 -31.29 11.56
N LYS A 528 -12.53 -32.04 12.53
CA LYS A 528 -12.54 -31.66 13.95
C LYS A 528 -11.80 -30.34 14.18
N TYR A 529 -10.61 -30.18 13.57
CA TYR A 529 -9.85 -28.93 13.66
C TYR A 529 -10.62 -27.74 13.04
N LYS A 530 -11.25 -27.90 11.90
CA LYS A 530 -12.11 -26.87 11.27
C LYS A 530 -13.24 -26.41 12.20
N GLN A 531 -13.91 -27.35 12.86
CA GLN A 531 -14.96 -27.03 13.84
C GLN A 531 -14.40 -26.31 15.06
N TYR A 532 -13.29 -26.82 15.60
CA TYR A 532 -12.58 -26.22 16.72
C TYR A 532 -12.15 -24.80 16.42
N SER A 533 -11.45 -24.56 15.30
CA SER A 533 -10.96 -23.25 14.92
C SER A 533 -12.10 -22.23 14.70
N SER A 534 -13.22 -22.68 14.15
CA SER A 534 -14.41 -21.83 13.97
C SER A 534 -15.03 -21.44 15.32
N ASN A 535 -15.15 -22.37 16.25
CA ASN A 535 -15.70 -22.12 17.58
C ASN A 535 -14.80 -21.20 18.41
N VAL A 536 -13.49 -21.40 18.36
CA VAL A 536 -12.53 -20.55 19.08
C VAL A 536 -12.51 -19.13 18.48
N ALA A 537 -12.51 -19.01 17.15
CA ALA A 537 -12.59 -17.71 16.48
C ALA A 537 -13.86 -16.93 16.90
N GLU A 538 -15.01 -17.58 16.95
CA GLU A 538 -16.26 -16.96 17.39
C GLU A 538 -16.20 -16.52 18.88
N ARG A 539 -15.63 -17.35 19.74
CA ARG A 539 -15.44 -17.00 21.16
C ARG A 539 -14.52 -15.79 21.33
N ILE A 540 -13.43 -15.70 20.56
CA ILE A 540 -12.51 -14.56 20.55
C ILE A 540 -13.26 -13.28 20.15
N ILE A 541 -14.06 -13.32 19.08
CA ILE A 541 -14.87 -12.19 18.60
C ILE A 541 -15.87 -11.76 19.68
N ASN A 542 -16.62 -12.70 20.27
CA ASN A 542 -17.62 -12.42 21.30
C ASN A 542 -16.99 -11.80 22.57
N LEU A 543 -15.82 -12.29 22.99
CA LEU A 543 -15.08 -11.72 24.12
C LEU A 543 -14.53 -10.33 23.78
N SER A 544 -14.03 -10.12 22.57
CA SER A 544 -13.60 -8.80 22.10
C SER A 544 -14.74 -7.79 22.14
N THR A 545 -15.91 -8.16 21.63
CA THR A 545 -17.12 -7.33 21.72
C THR A 545 -17.50 -7.03 23.18
N LYS A 546 -17.48 -8.04 24.05
CA LYS A 546 -17.75 -7.86 25.48
C LYS A 546 -16.75 -6.92 26.15
N TYR A 547 -15.47 -6.97 25.77
CA TYR A 547 -14.44 -6.07 26.26
C TYR A 547 -14.74 -4.60 25.92
N MET A 548 -15.32 -4.31 24.77
CA MET A 548 -15.67 -2.93 24.37
C MET A 548 -16.67 -2.29 25.35
N PHE A 549 -17.56 -3.09 25.94
CA PHE A 549 -18.52 -2.62 26.93
C PHE A 549 -17.99 -2.69 28.38
N ARG A 550 -17.12 -3.65 28.65
CA ARG A 550 -16.57 -3.87 30.00
C ARG A 550 -15.09 -4.23 29.89
N LYS A 551 -14.24 -3.23 29.97
CA LYS A 551 -12.78 -3.40 30.00
C LYS A 551 -12.39 -4.16 31.27
N SER A 552 -11.70 -5.30 31.10
CA SER A 552 -11.37 -6.19 32.21
C SER A 552 -10.15 -7.04 31.86
N ASP A 553 -9.19 -7.12 32.81
CA ASP A 553 -8.00 -7.99 32.73
C ASP A 553 -8.39 -9.44 32.47
N GLY A 554 -9.46 -9.92 33.10
CA GLY A 554 -9.95 -11.28 32.92
C GLY A 554 -10.43 -11.55 31.51
N ILE A 555 -11.04 -10.57 30.83
CA ILE A 555 -11.50 -10.73 29.45
C ILE A 555 -10.31 -10.73 28.49
N ILE A 556 -9.37 -9.80 28.64
CA ILE A 556 -8.21 -9.72 27.75
C ILE A 556 -7.31 -10.96 27.89
N ASN A 557 -7.09 -11.43 29.13
CA ASN A 557 -6.33 -12.64 29.39
C ASN A 557 -7.01 -13.87 28.78
N MET A 558 -8.33 -13.96 28.81
CA MET A 558 -9.06 -15.07 28.18
C MET A 558 -8.97 -15.02 26.65
N ILE A 559 -9.03 -13.83 26.03
CA ILE A 559 -8.80 -13.66 24.58
C ILE A 559 -7.39 -14.14 24.23
N ALA A 560 -6.38 -13.68 24.95
CA ALA A 560 -4.99 -14.03 24.69
C ALA A 560 -4.72 -15.53 24.87
N LEU A 561 -5.26 -16.16 25.91
CA LEU A 561 -5.15 -17.61 26.12
C LEU A 561 -5.79 -18.42 24.99
N LEU A 562 -6.98 -18.03 24.53
CA LEU A 562 -7.60 -18.69 23.37
C LEU A 562 -6.79 -18.54 22.08
N MET A 563 -6.12 -17.39 21.90
CA MET A 563 -5.22 -17.17 20.76
C MET A 563 -3.96 -18.04 20.85
N GLU A 564 -3.37 -18.17 22.04
CA GLU A 564 -2.21 -19.02 22.28
C GLU A 564 -2.55 -20.49 22.02
N GLU A 565 -3.69 -20.95 22.53
CA GLU A 565 -4.18 -22.32 22.35
C GLU A 565 -4.41 -22.66 20.87
N ILE A 566 -5.14 -21.81 20.14
CA ILE A 566 -5.42 -22.05 18.73
C ILE A 566 -4.16 -21.97 17.86
N ASN A 567 -3.17 -21.16 18.22
CA ASN A 567 -1.89 -21.10 17.51
C ASN A 567 -1.15 -22.45 17.59
N LEU A 568 -1.11 -23.07 18.79
CA LEU A 568 -0.47 -24.36 19.01
C LEU A 568 -1.18 -25.49 18.22
N GLU A 569 -2.51 -25.52 18.30
CA GLU A 569 -3.32 -26.50 17.58
C GLU A 569 -3.20 -26.34 16.06
N GLU A 570 -3.15 -25.10 15.56
CA GLU A 570 -2.92 -24.80 14.15
C GLU A 570 -1.55 -25.29 13.67
N HIS A 571 -0.51 -25.00 14.43
CA HIS A 571 0.84 -25.44 14.11
C HIS A 571 0.89 -26.99 13.99
N THR A 572 0.29 -27.68 14.96
CA THR A 572 0.21 -29.13 14.97
C THR A 572 -0.55 -29.67 13.75
N ALA A 573 -1.69 -29.04 13.42
CA ALA A 573 -2.51 -29.46 12.29
C ALA A 573 -1.82 -29.23 10.93
N ILE A 574 -1.09 -28.11 10.78
CA ILE A 574 -0.33 -27.84 9.56
C ILE A 574 0.85 -28.81 9.44
N THR A 575 1.61 -29.03 10.52
CA THR A 575 2.76 -29.94 10.50
C THR A 575 2.31 -31.35 10.08
N LYS A 576 1.24 -31.85 10.69
CA LYS A 576 0.66 -33.14 10.32
C LYS A 576 0.25 -33.18 8.84
N LEU A 577 -0.41 -32.14 8.32
CA LEU A 577 -0.81 -32.10 6.91
C LEU A 577 0.40 -32.13 5.97
N LEU A 578 1.47 -31.40 6.31
CA LEU A 578 2.70 -31.36 5.52
C LEU A 578 3.45 -32.70 5.49
N GLU A 579 3.32 -33.50 6.55
CA GLU A 579 3.84 -34.87 6.59
C GLU A 579 3.01 -35.83 5.73
N ASP A 580 1.70 -35.60 5.62
CA ASP A 580 0.77 -36.43 4.86
C ASP A 580 0.75 -36.09 3.34
N LEU A 581 1.20 -34.85 2.96
CA LEU A 581 1.37 -34.38 1.58
C LEU A 581 2.75 -34.75 0.97
#